data_eb31028714f0ef80741647038bd59a91
#
_entry.id   eb31028714f0ef80741647038bd59a91
#
_cell.length_a   1.000
_cell.length_b   1.000
_cell.length_c   1.000
_cell.angle_alpha   90.00
_cell.angle_beta   90.00
_cell.angle_gamma   90.00
#
_symmetry.space_group_name_H-M   'P 1'
#
loop_
_entity.id
_entity.type
_entity.pdbx_description
1 polymer ?
#
loop_
_entity_poly.entity_id
_entity_poly.type
_entity_poly.pdbx_seq_one_letter_code
_entity_poly.pdbx_strand_id
1 'polypeptide(L)'
;MRERIGIDINQKLALEPAVAWAIQHKVRYIDLCLDQTPELLEKSSPRLANARKYLEQNEIKIGLHTLSAVNIAETSPYVGSATDAYLAAYLDAAKKLGAGWIVVHGGYHFGGDKRARMDAAVSRIARAAKAAEKKKVKLLLENLNPEPEQAEVHYLANDLEECKYYFDRLDSPALGWSFTVNHAHIRPNSIDQFLKELDLKRCGEVRLADCRGTHEEHLKPGEGTIDFPAMFAAIEKSGYRGHYMQAFGSLDDMLRGRDTLAALAEKGLRK
;
A
#
# COMPACT_ATOMS: atom_id res chain seq x y z
N MET A 1 10.92 -17.30 -2.66
CA MET A 1 10.28 -16.22 -1.87
C MET A 1 10.99 -14.87 -2.04
N ARG A 2 12.31 -14.79 -1.89
CA ARG A 2 13.10 -13.54 -1.90
C ARG A 2 12.79 -12.59 -3.07
N GLU A 3 12.59 -13.11 -4.29
CA GLU A 3 12.29 -12.32 -5.48
C GLU A 3 10.91 -11.64 -5.45
N ARG A 4 10.00 -12.13 -4.61
CA ARG A 4 8.68 -11.52 -4.38
C ARG A 4 8.69 -10.49 -3.26
N ILE A 5 9.80 -10.34 -2.52
CA ILE A 5 9.94 -9.35 -1.44
C ILE A 5 10.57 -8.09 -2.01
N GLY A 6 9.74 -7.06 -2.13
CA GLY A 6 10.08 -5.72 -2.59
C GLY A 6 10.43 -4.76 -1.45
N ILE A 7 10.65 -3.50 -1.81
CA ILE A 7 11.05 -2.44 -0.89
C ILE A 7 10.24 -1.18 -1.14
N ASP A 8 9.59 -0.70 -0.10
CA ASP A 8 8.93 0.60 -0.10
C ASP A 8 9.98 1.72 0.02
N ILE A 9 10.40 2.21 -1.12
CA ILE A 9 11.31 3.35 -1.19
C ILE A 9 10.60 4.61 -0.69
N ASN A 10 9.29 4.71 -0.94
CA ASN A 10 8.44 5.84 -0.56
C ASN A 10 9.06 7.18 -0.96
N GLN A 11 9.41 8.03 0.01
CA GLN A 11 10.03 9.35 -0.18
C GLN A 11 11.56 9.36 0.06
N LYS A 12 12.17 8.19 0.30
CA LYS A 12 13.61 8.10 0.62
C LYS A 12 14.52 8.44 -0.57
N LEU A 13 14.02 8.19 -1.79
CA LEU A 13 14.71 8.52 -3.05
C LEU A 13 13.72 9.10 -4.06
N ALA A 14 14.16 10.05 -4.88
CA ALA A 14 13.42 10.50 -6.04
C ALA A 14 13.40 9.42 -7.14
N LEU A 15 12.56 9.58 -8.17
CA LEU A 15 12.27 8.58 -9.19
C LEU A 15 13.51 7.94 -9.82
N GLU A 16 14.41 8.73 -10.40
CA GLU A 16 15.56 8.19 -11.13
C GLU A 16 16.58 7.52 -10.20
N PRO A 17 16.97 8.11 -9.03
CA PRO A 17 17.76 7.42 -8.03
C PRO A 17 17.10 6.14 -7.52
N ALA A 18 15.78 6.09 -7.35
CA ALA A 18 15.05 4.90 -6.91
C ALA A 18 15.16 3.77 -7.93
N VAL A 19 14.98 4.08 -9.22
CA VAL A 19 15.14 3.11 -10.32
C VAL A 19 16.58 2.59 -10.39
N ALA A 20 17.56 3.49 -10.35
CA ALA A 20 18.99 3.11 -10.38
C ALA A 20 19.37 2.23 -9.18
N TRP A 21 18.88 2.58 -7.99
CA TRP A 21 19.09 1.80 -6.76
C TRP A 21 18.47 0.40 -6.87
N ALA A 22 17.24 0.30 -7.36
CA ALA A 22 16.57 -0.98 -7.53
C ALA A 22 17.31 -1.90 -8.52
N ILE A 23 17.83 -1.34 -9.62
CA ILE A 23 18.67 -2.07 -10.60
C ILE A 23 19.95 -2.58 -9.94
N GLN A 24 20.68 -1.68 -9.26
CA GLN A 24 21.93 -2.02 -8.58
C GLN A 24 21.78 -3.16 -7.57
N HIS A 25 20.68 -3.14 -6.81
CA HIS A 25 20.43 -4.11 -5.73
C HIS A 25 19.56 -5.30 -6.16
N LYS A 26 19.19 -5.40 -7.45
CA LYS A 26 18.36 -6.47 -8.01
C LYS A 26 17.04 -6.63 -7.24
N VAL A 27 16.37 -5.51 -6.97
CA VAL A 27 15.06 -5.46 -6.33
C VAL A 27 13.98 -5.43 -7.42
N ARG A 28 13.09 -6.44 -7.43
CA ARG A 28 12.08 -6.58 -8.49
C ARG A 28 10.78 -5.81 -8.25
N TYR A 29 10.50 -5.43 -7.01
CA TYR A 29 9.27 -4.71 -6.64
C TYR A 29 9.63 -3.50 -5.78
N ILE A 30 9.18 -2.33 -6.18
CA ILE A 30 9.38 -1.08 -5.43
C ILE A 30 8.10 -0.26 -5.39
N ASP A 31 7.86 0.43 -4.28
CA ASP A 31 6.87 1.50 -4.16
C ASP A 31 7.54 2.86 -4.05
N LEU A 32 6.93 3.86 -4.66
CA LEU A 32 7.45 5.23 -4.67
C LEU A 32 6.32 6.23 -4.44
N CYS A 33 6.56 7.23 -3.60
CA CYS A 33 5.72 8.41 -3.46
C CYS A 33 6.24 9.54 -4.37
N LEU A 34 5.35 10.20 -5.10
CA LEU A 34 5.73 11.27 -6.05
C LEU A 34 5.55 12.68 -5.49
N ASP A 35 5.01 12.82 -4.28
CA ASP A 35 4.65 14.12 -3.71
C ASP A 35 5.84 15.05 -3.46
N GLN A 36 7.05 14.51 -3.29
CA GLN A 36 8.28 15.33 -3.19
C GLN A 36 8.79 15.86 -4.52
N THR A 37 8.20 15.42 -5.62
CA THR A 37 8.59 15.81 -6.98
C THR A 37 7.31 16.12 -7.77
N PRO A 38 6.56 17.18 -7.40
CA PRO A 38 5.21 17.43 -7.92
C PRO A 38 5.16 17.60 -9.44
N GLU A 39 6.26 18.02 -10.08
CA GLU A 39 6.36 18.08 -11.54
C GLU A 39 6.20 16.71 -12.22
N LEU A 40 6.40 15.60 -11.50
CA LEU A 40 6.13 14.24 -12.03
C LEU A 40 4.63 13.95 -12.13
N LEU A 41 3.80 14.64 -11.36
CA LEU A 41 2.34 14.55 -11.43
C LEU A 41 1.76 15.42 -12.55
N GLU A 42 2.57 16.29 -13.16
CA GLU A 42 2.15 17.09 -14.31
C GLU A 42 2.04 16.24 -15.58
N LYS A 43 1.06 16.57 -16.44
CA LYS A 43 0.75 15.77 -17.65
C LYS A 43 1.89 15.68 -18.65
N SER A 44 2.80 16.63 -18.66
CA SER A 44 3.86 16.79 -19.66
C SER A 44 5.22 16.18 -19.29
N SER A 45 5.39 15.64 -18.07
CA SER A 45 6.70 15.14 -17.62
C SER A 45 7.23 13.96 -18.47
N PRO A 46 8.34 14.11 -19.22
CA PRO A 46 8.96 13.02 -19.97
C PRO A 46 9.73 12.04 -19.06
N ARG A 47 10.04 12.42 -17.83
CA ARG A 47 10.85 11.64 -16.87
C ARG A 47 10.20 10.29 -16.58
N LEU A 48 8.86 10.25 -16.43
CA LEU A 48 8.11 9.02 -16.18
C LEU A 48 8.28 8.00 -17.33
N ALA A 49 8.17 8.46 -18.59
CA ALA A 49 8.33 7.58 -19.74
C ALA A 49 9.78 7.09 -19.90
N ASN A 50 10.76 7.89 -19.54
CA ASN A 50 12.16 7.49 -19.54
C ASN A 50 12.44 6.44 -18.43
N ALA A 51 11.98 6.69 -17.20
CA ALA A 51 12.10 5.74 -16.10
C ALA A 51 11.45 4.39 -16.43
N ARG A 52 10.28 4.40 -17.08
CA ARG A 52 9.60 3.19 -17.54
C ARG A 52 10.49 2.29 -18.39
N LYS A 53 11.27 2.84 -19.33
CA LYS A 53 12.17 2.05 -20.18
C LYS A 53 13.19 1.26 -19.35
N TYR A 54 13.78 1.90 -18.33
CA TYR A 54 14.75 1.25 -17.45
C TYR A 54 14.08 0.18 -16.58
N LEU A 55 12.87 0.44 -16.08
CA LEU A 55 12.09 -0.52 -15.30
C LEU A 55 11.76 -1.77 -16.12
N GLU A 56 11.27 -1.60 -17.35
CA GLU A 56 10.93 -2.70 -18.27
C GLU A 56 12.18 -3.50 -18.67
N GLN A 57 13.29 -2.83 -19.00
CA GLN A 57 14.55 -3.50 -19.37
C GLN A 57 15.15 -4.36 -18.24
N ASN A 58 14.88 -3.99 -16.97
CA ASN A 58 15.40 -4.69 -15.80
C ASN A 58 14.35 -5.53 -15.08
N GLU A 59 13.17 -5.72 -15.68
CA GLU A 59 12.04 -6.48 -15.11
C GLU A 59 11.61 -6.01 -13.71
N ILE A 60 11.75 -4.70 -13.42
CA ILE A 60 11.33 -4.12 -12.16
C ILE A 60 9.87 -3.69 -12.27
N LYS A 61 9.07 -4.13 -11.32
CA LYS A 61 7.67 -3.72 -11.15
C LYS A 61 7.60 -2.61 -10.12
N ILE A 62 6.91 -1.53 -10.48
CA ILE A 62 6.76 -0.36 -9.61
C ILE A 62 5.30 -0.14 -9.27
N GLY A 63 5.04 0.19 -8.02
CA GLY A 63 3.82 0.79 -7.52
C GLY A 63 4.04 2.25 -7.13
N LEU A 64 2.94 2.97 -7.01
CA LEU A 64 2.93 4.29 -6.42
C LEU A 64 2.20 4.25 -5.08
N HIS A 65 2.65 5.07 -4.13
CA HIS A 65 2.04 5.17 -2.81
C HIS A 65 1.62 6.62 -2.57
N THR A 66 0.31 6.86 -2.41
CA THR A 66 -0.22 8.19 -2.11
C THR A 66 0.08 8.57 -0.66
N LEU A 67 0.07 9.87 -0.34
CA LEU A 67 0.20 10.31 1.05
C LEU A 67 -1.07 10.03 1.86
N SER A 68 -0.93 9.44 3.04
CA SER A 68 -2.02 9.28 4.01
C SER A 68 -2.54 10.63 4.53
N ALA A 69 -1.70 11.67 4.50
CA ALA A 69 -2.09 13.04 4.84
C ALA A 69 -3.09 13.67 3.87
N VAL A 70 -3.21 13.15 2.62
CA VAL A 70 -4.25 13.58 1.69
C VAL A 70 -5.56 12.89 2.02
N ASN A 71 -6.48 13.62 2.63
CA ASN A 71 -7.75 13.05 3.07
C ASN A 71 -8.70 12.73 1.91
N ILE A 72 -8.72 11.48 1.47
CA ILE A 72 -9.69 11.06 0.43
C ILE A 72 -11.13 10.98 0.94
N ALA A 73 -11.35 11.06 2.25
CA ALA A 73 -12.66 11.16 2.89
C ALA A 73 -13.16 12.62 3.01
N GLU A 74 -12.56 13.55 2.24
CA GLU A 74 -12.89 14.97 2.31
C GLU A 74 -14.32 15.24 1.84
N THR A 75 -15.06 16.00 2.65
CA THR A 75 -16.46 16.36 2.41
C THR A 75 -16.64 17.79 1.88
N SER A 76 -15.66 18.68 2.07
CA SER A 76 -15.67 20.01 1.48
C SER A 76 -15.63 19.95 -0.06
N PRO A 77 -16.53 20.61 -0.80
CA PRO A 77 -16.52 20.55 -2.26
C PRO A 77 -15.22 21.06 -2.90
N TYR A 78 -14.62 22.10 -2.33
CA TYR A 78 -13.39 22.69 -2.87
C TYR A 78 -12.17 21.77 -2.65
N VAL A 79 -11.97 21.34 -1.42
CA VAL A 79 -10.87 20.42 -1.07
C VAL A 79 -11.10 19.05 -1.72
N GLY A 80 -12.35 18.58 -1.74
CA GLY A 80 -12.72 17.34 -2.40
C GLY A 80 -12.39 17.34 -3.89
N SER A 81 -12.60 18.47 -4.60
CA SER A 81 -12.19 18.61 -6.01
C SER A 81 -10.67 18.56 -6.18
N ALA A 82 -9.91 19.16 -5.26
CA ALA A 82 -8.45 19.07 -5.27
C ALA A 82 -7.98 17.63 -5.01
N THR A 83 -8.63 16.91 -4.10
CA THR A 83 -8.34 15.49 -3.82
C THR A 83 -8.67 14.60 -5.03
N ASP A 84 -9.77 14.84 -5.73
CA ASP A 84 -10.09 14.13 -6.97
C ASP A 84 -9.03 14.41 -8.06
N ALA A 85 -8.55 15.64 -8.20
CA ALA A 85 -7.48 16.00 -9.13
C ALA A 85 -6.13 15.32 -8.75
N TYR A 86 -5.82 15.22 -7.47
CA TYR A 86 -4.65 14.51 -6.95
C TYR A 86 -4.66 13.03 -7.36
N LEU A 87 -5.76 12.31 -7.12
CA LEU A 87 -5.90 10.92 -7.53
C LEU A 87 -5.82 10.75 -9.06
N ALA A 88 -6.40 11.66 -9.82
CA ALA A 88 -6.31 11.65 -11.27
C ALA A 88 -4.87 11.85 -11.77
N ALA A 89 -4.09 12.75 -11.14
CA ALA A 89 -2.69 12.97 -11.45
C ALA A 89 -1.84 11.73 -11.17
N TYR A 90 -2.06 11.06 -10.03
CA TYR A 90 -1.40 9.79 -9.71
C TYR A 90 -1.73 8.68 -10.72
N LEU A 91 -2.98 8.57 -11.15
CA LEU A 91 -3.40 7.61 -12.18
C LEU A 91 -2.74 7.90 -13.54
N ASP A 92 -2.59 9.19 -13.91
CA ASP A 92 -1.91 9.58 -15.14
C ASP A 92 -0.41 9.31 -15.07
N ALA A 93 0.22 9.60 -13.93
CA ALA A 93 1.62 9.29 -13.68
C ALA A 93 1.87 7.77 -13.72
N ALA A 94 1.04 6.98 -13.03
CA ALA A 94 1.13 5.52 -13.03
C ALA A 94 1.05 4.94 -14.44
N LYS A 95 0.10 5.38 -15.26
CA LYS A 95 -0.02 4.94 -16.65
C LYS A 95 1.24 5.26 -17.47
N LYS A 96 1.80 6.47 -17.32
CA LYS A 96 3.02 6.88 -18.05
C LYS A 96 4.25 6.11 -17.59
N LEU A 97 4.39 5.91 -16.29
CA LEU A 97 5.48 5.17 -15.68
C LEU A 97 5.39 3.66 -15.94
N GLY A 98 4.22 3.14 -16.28
CA GLY A 98 3.95 1.71 -16.35
C GLY A 98 3.80 1.07 -14.97
N ALA A 99 3.42 1.85 -13.97
CA ALA A 99 3.16 1.34 -12.62
C ALA A 99 1.95 0.39 -12.63
N GLY A 100 2.08 -0.74 -11.95
CA GLY A 100 1.05 -1.77 -11.89
C GLY A 100 -0.06 -1.46 -10.89
N TRP A 101 0.25 -0.72 -9.84
CA TRP A 101 -0.68 -0.39 -8.76
C TRP A 101 -0.41 0.97 -8.16
N ILE A 102 -1.42 1.49 -7.44
CA ILE A 102 -1.33 2.66 -6.56
C ILE A 102 -1.93 2.27 -5.22
N VAL A 103 -1.16 2.38 -4.14
CA VAL A 103 -1.67 2.26 -2.78
C VAL A 103 -2.41 3.55 -2.41
N VAL A 104 -3.65 3.40 -1.96
CA VAL A 104 -4.52 4.48 -1.52
C VAL A 104 -5.05 4.18 -0.12
N HIS A 105 -5.37 5.23 0.64
CA HIS A 105 -5.83 5.12 2.02
C HIS A 105 -7.34 5.30 2.12
N GLY A 106 -7.94 4.93 3.26
CA GLY A 106 -9.36 5.13 3.55
C GLY A 106 -9.74 6.60 3.82
N GLY A 107 -8.74 7.45 4.03
CA GLY A 107 -8.92 8.81 4.56
C GLY A 107 -8.96 8.82 6.08
N TYR A 108 -9.44 9.92 6.67
CA TYR A 108 -9.53 10.09 8.11
C TYR A 108 -10.72 10.97 8.51
N HIS A 109 -11.09 10.92 9.79
CA HIS A 109 -12.19 11.68 10.40
C HIS A 109 -11.78 12.33 11.72
N PHE A 110 -12.61 13.28 12.18
CA PHE A 110 -12.46 14.04 13.42
C PHE A 110 -13.53 13.66 14.46
N GLY A 111 -13.85 12.39 14.62
CA GLY A 111 -14.86 11.92 15.58
C GLY A 111 -16.29 11.90 15.02
N GLY A 112 -17.07 12.96 15.20
CA GLY A 112 -18.51 12.96 14.95
C GLY A 112 -18.99 12.78 13.51
N ASP A 113 -18.12 12.85 12.52
CA ASP A 113 -18.47 12.80 11.08
C ASP A 113 -18.00 11.51 10.37
N LYS A 114 -17.57 10.50 11.10
CA LYS A 114 -16.99 9.25 10.59
C LYS A 114 -17.80 8.66 9.43
N ARG A 115 -19.10 8.48 9.60
CA ARG A 115 -19.95 7.87 8.59
C ARG A 115 -20.02 8.67 7.29
N ALA A 116 -20.20 9.98 7.40
CA ALA A 116 -20.26 10.87 6.24
C ALA A 116 -18.93 10.87 5.47
N ARG A 117 -17.81 10.79 6.17
CA ARG A 117 -16.47 10.70 5.57
C ARG A 117 -16.23 9.35 4.90
N MET A 118 -16.65 8.25 5.51
CA MET A 118 -16.59 6.93 4.87
C MET A 118 -17.40 6.91 3.55
N ASP A 119 -18.61 7.48 3.54
CA ASP A 119 -19.44 7.58 2.33
C ASP A 119 -18.78 8.46 1.25
N ALA A 120 -18.17 9.57 1.65
CA ALA A 120 -17.41 10.44 0.74
C ALA A 120 -16.20 9.71 0.13
N ALA A 121 -15.45 8.95 0.95
CA ALA A 121 -14.31 8.15 0.49
C ALA A 121 -14.76 7.04 -0.48
N VAL A 122 -15.83 6.30 -0.16
CA VAL A 122 -16.41 5.28 -1.06
C VAL A 122 -16.75 5.91 -2.42
N SER A 123 -17.44 7.04 -2.42
CA SER A 123 -17.82 7.73 -3.65
C SER A 123 -16.62 8.17 -4.48
N ARG A 124 -15.55 8.65 -3.82
CA ARG A 124 -14.31 9.09 -4.47
C ARG A 124 -13.51 7.92 -5.01
N ILE A 125 -13.33 6.86 -4.21
CA ILE A 125 -12.64 5.64 -4.65
C ILE A 125 -13.37 4.99 -5.83
N ALA A 126 -14.71 4.97 -5.84
CA ALA A 126 -15.49 4.46 -6.97
C ALA A 126 -15.19 5.21 -8.28
N ARG A 127 -15.12 6.55 -8.22
CA ARG A 127 -14.75 7.37 -9.39
C ARG A 127 -13.30 7.09 -9.83
N ALA A 128 -12.38 7.04 -8.88
CA ALA A 128 -10.97 6.75 -9.15
C ALA A 128 -10.78 5.34 -9.72
N ALA A 129 -11.46 4.32 -9.19
CA ALA A 129 -11.41 2.95 -9.69
C ALA A 129 -11.91 2.84 -11.14
N LYS A 130 -13.00 3.52 -11.48
CA LYS A 130 -13.49 3.60 -12.87
C LYS A 130 -12.47 4.24 -13.83
N ALA A 131 -11.72 5.24 -13.36
CA ALA A 131 -10.64 5.84 -14.13
C ALA A 131 -9.41 4.90 -14.22
N ALA A 132 -9.10 4.16 -13.14
CA ALA A 132 -8.02 3.18 -13.06
C ALA A 132 -8.24 2.02 -14.04
N GLU A 133 -9.47 1.51 -14.18
CA GLU A 133 -9.83 0.47 -15.16
C GLU A 133 -9.43 0.88 -16.59
N LYS A 134 -9.79 2.12 -17.00
CA LYS A 134 -9.46 2.65 -18.32
C LYS A 134 -7.93 2.78 -18.55
N LYS A 135 -7.18 2.97 -17.47
CA LYS A 135 -5.72 3.12 -17.51
C LYS A 135 -4.97 1.82 -17.30
N LYS A 136 -5.68 0.73 -16.96
CA LYS A 136 -5.12 -0.59 -16.60
C LYS A 136 -4.16 -0.52 -15.41
N VAL A 137 -4.49 0.29 -14.43
CA VAL A 137 -3.76 0.43 -13.14
C VAL A 137 -4.65 -0.11 -12.05
N LYS A 138 -4.09 -0.79 -11.04
CA LYS A 138 -4.83 -1.22 -9.85
C LYS A 138 -4.77 -0.14 -8.77
N LEU A 139 -5.88 0.10 -8.10
CA LEU A 139 -5.90 0.79 -6.81
C LEU A 139 -5.89 -0.26 -5.72
N LEU A 140 -5.03 -0.11 -4.73
CA LEU A 140 -4.95 -1.00 -3.58
C LEU A 140 -5.29 -0.19 -2.32
N LEU A 141 -6.48 -0.43 -1.75
CA LEU A 141 -6.89 0.20 -0.49
C LEU A 141 -6.10 -0.45 0.66
N GLU A 142 -5.34 0.36 1.39
CA GLU A 142 -4.56 -0.09 2.52
C GLU A 142 -5.40 -0.08 3.81
N ASN A 143 -5.29 -1.14 4.62
CA ASN A 143 -5.75 -1.08 6.00
C ASN A 143 -4.75 -0.28 6.85
N LEU A 144 -5.24 0.78 7.49
CA LEU A 144 -4.43 1.65 8.35
C LEU A 144 -4.44 1.20 9.82
N ASN A 145 -3.61 1.84 10.61
CA ASN A 145 -3.52 1.63 12.04
C ASN A 145 -4.67 2.33 12.78
N PRO A 146 -5.13 1.78 13.90
CA PRO A 146 -5.96 2.53 14.84
C PRO A 146 -5.10 3.58 15.56
N GLU A 147 -5.65 4.80 15.71
CA GLU A 147 -5.07 5.84 16.55
C GLU A 147 -5.57 5.73 17.99
N PRO A 148 -4.84 6.27 18.98
CA PRO A 148 -5.32 6.37 20.36
C PRO A 148 -6.67 7.10 20.43
N GLU A 149 -7.53 6.73 21.39
CA GLU A 149 -8.88 7.30 21.51
C GLU A 149 -8.89 8.83 21.61
N GLN A 150 -7.88 9.41 22.26
CA GLN A 150 -7.73 10.86 22.44
C GLN A 150 -7.06 11.57 21.25
N ALA A 151 -6.75 10.86 20.16
CA ALA A 151 -6.20 11.49 18.98
C ALA A 151 -7.21 12.42 18.32
N GLU A 152 -6.76 13.55 17.79
CA GLU A 152 -7.60 14.49 17.08
C GLU A 152 -8.09 13.94 15.74
N VAL A 153 -7.30 13.09 15.12
CA VAL A 153 -7.55 12.48 13.81
C VAL A 153 -7.52 10.96 13.94
N HIS A 154 -8.52 10.30 13.37
CA HIS A 154 -8.60 8.84 13.31
C HIS A 154 -8.64 8.38 11.85
N TYR A 155 -7.73 7.51 11.47
CA TYR A 155 -7.73 6.90 10.14
C TYR A 155 -8.96 6.02 9.91
N LEU A 156 -9.42 5.99 8.66
CA LEU A 156 -10.47 5.10 8.17
C LEU A 156 -9.84 3.86 7.53
N ALA A 157 -10.62 2.77 7.45
CA ALA A 157 -10.14 1.44 7.10
C ALA A 157 -9.09 0.90 8.08
N ASN A 158 -9.22 1.26 9.38
CA ASN A 158 -8.30 0.85 10.44
C ASN A 158 -8.70 -0.47 11.13
N ASP A 159 -9.85 -1.01 10.82
CA ASP A 159 -10.31 -2.30 11.31
C ASP A 159 -11.05 -3.10 10.22
N LEU A 160 -11.37 -4.34 10.54
CA LEU A 160 -12.01 -5.25 9.59
C LEU A 160 -13.42 -4.80 9.18
N GLU A 161 -14.20 -4.22 10.10
CA GLU A 161 -15.55 -3.74 9.83
C GLU A 161 -15.52 -2.59 8.82
N GLU A 162 -14.65 -1.63 9.03
CA GLU A 162 -14.45 -0.52 8.10
C GLU A 162 -13.93 -0.99 6.74
N CYS A 163 -12.94 -1.90 6.71
CA CYS A 163 -12.45 -2.47 5.45
C CYS A 163 -13.58 -3.18 4.70
N LYS A 164 -14.40 -3.99 5.36
CA LYS A 164 -15.58 -4.63 4.76
C LYS A 164 -16.57 -3.58 4.25
N TYR A 165 -16.79 -2.50 5.01
CA TYR A 165 -17.65 -1.41 4.56
C TYR A 165 -17.25 -0.85 3.19
N TYR A 166 -15.96 -0.67 2.95
CA TYR A 166 -15.44 -0.23 1.64
C TYR A 166 -15.61 -1.32 0.58
N PHE A 167 -15.17 -2.55 0.85
CA PHE A 167 -15.15 -3.61 -0.15
C PHE A 167 -16.54 -4.13 -0.53
N ASP A 168 -17.52 -4.07 0.36
CA ASP A 168 -18.92 -4.43 0.08
C ASP A 168 -19.62 -3.40 -0.84
N ARG A 169 -19.12 -2.16 -0.88
CA ARG A 169 -19.68 -1.05 -1.69
C ARG A 169 -18.90 -0.75 -2.95
N LEU A 170 -17.72 -1.31 -3.09
CA LEU A 170 -16.79 -1.03 -4.17
C LEU A 170 -16.52 -2.33 -4.95
N ASP A 171 -17.34 -2.56 -5.97
CA ASP A 171 -17.16 -3.68 -6.90
C ASP A 171 -16.53 -3.19 -8.20
N SER A 172 -15.19 -3.17 -8.24
CA SER A 172 -14.41 -2.81 -9.41
C SER A 172 -13.23 -3.78 -9.57
N PRO A 173 -13.01 -4.30 -10.78
CA PRO A 173 -11.85 -5.15 -11.04
C PRO A 173 -10.52 -4.39 -10.90
N ALA A 174 -10.54 -3.05 -10.91
CA ALA A 174 -9.36 -2.23 -10.67
C ALA A 174 -9.10 -1.94 -9.19
N LEU A 175 -10.02 -2.30 -8.28
CA LEU A 175 -9.83 -2.11 -6.85
C LEU A 175 -9.43 -3.42 -6.19
N GLY A 176 -8.29 -3.39 -5.52
CA GLY A 176 -7.78 -4.46 -4.68
C GLY A 176 -7.46 -3.98 -3.27
N TRP A 177 -6.73 -4.80 -2.56
CA TRP A 177 -6.35 -4.61 -1.18
C TRP A 177 -4.83 -4.62 -1.03
N SER A 178 -4.26 -3.66 -0.29
CA SER A 178 -2.91 -3.67 0.24
C SER A 178 -2.99 -4.02 1.72
N PHE A 179 -2.52 -5.21 2.08
CA PHE A 179 -2.60 -5.71 3.45
C PHE A 179 -1.36 -5.32 4.25
N THR A 180 -1.50 -4.37 5.15
CA THR A 180 -0.43 -3.92 6.04
C THR A 180 -0.51 -4.67 7.36
N VAL A 181 0.43 -5.60 7.54
CA VAL A 181 0.42 -6.61 8.60
C VAL A 181 0.61 -6.01 9.98
N ASN A 182 1.53 -5.06 10.13
CA ASN A 182 1.77 -4.38 11.42
C ASN A 182 0.56 -3.55 11.86
N HIS A 183 -0.15 -2.89 10.95
CA HIS A 183 -1.40 -2.18 11.29
C HIS A 183 -2.47 -3.14 11.80
N ALA A 184 -2.63 -4.27 11.14
CA ALA A 184 -3.57 -5.30 11.60
C ALA A 184 -3.16 -5.89 12.95
N HIS A 185 -1.86 -6.01 13.25
CA HIS A 185 -1.36 -6.64 14.47
C HIS A 185 -1.64 -5.85 15.75
N ILE A 186 -1.94 -4.56 15.66
CA ILE A 186 -2.27 -3.70 16.83
C ILE A 186 -3.52 -4.20 17.56
N ARG A 187 -4.41 -4.92 16.88
CA ARG A 187 -5.60 -5.52 17.49
C ARG A 187 -5.42 -7.02 17.68
N PRO A 188 -5.84 -7.59 18.83
CA PRO A 188 -5.73 -9.03 19.09
C PRO A 188 -6.38 -9.88 17.98
N ASN A 189 -5.67 -10.91 17.53
CA ASN A 189 -6.12 -11.86 16.48
C ASN A 189 -6.51 -11.24 15.14
N SER A 190 -6.17 -9.98 14.92
CA SER A 190 -6.66 -9.23 13.77
C SER A 190 -6.05 -9.73 12.46
N ILE A 191 -4.77 -10.10 12.40
CA ILE A 191 -4.14 -10.69 11.21
C ILE A 191 -4.97 -11.87 10.72
N ASP A 192 -5.27 -12.85 11.58
CA ASP A 192 -6.03 -14.05 11.23
C ASP A 192 -7.46 -13.70 10.79
N GLN A 193 -8.10 -12.73 11.45
CA GLN A 193 -9.42 -12.26 11.08
C GLN A 193 -9.43 -11.61 9.69
N PHE A 194 -8.48 -10.74 9.39
CA PHE A 194 -8.34 -10.14 8.07
C PHE A 194 -8.15 -11.21 6.99
N LEU A 195 -7.24 -12.17 7.21
CA LEU A 195 -6.96 -13.24 6.26
C LEU A 195 -8.13 -14.20 6.05
N LYS A 196 -8.99 -14.36 7.05
CA LYS A 196 -10.20 -15.20 6.99
C LYS A 196 -11.38 -14.52 6.31
N GLU A 197 -11.57 -13.22 6.57
CA GLU A 197 -12.79 -12.49 6.23
C GLU A 197 -12.68 -11.68 4.92
N LEU A 198 -11.47 -11.25 4.54
CA LEU A 198 -11.25 -10.52 3.30
C LEU A 198 -10.76 -11.45 2.18
N ASP A 199 -11.26 -11.24 0.98
CA ASP A 199 -10.89 -12.04 -0.19
C ASP A 199 -9.44 -11.76 -0.63
N LEU A 200 -8.54 -12.68 -0.31
CA LEU A 200 -7.13 -12.61 -0.69
C LEU A 200 -6.89 -12.66 -2.21
N LYS A 201 -7.89 -13.05 -3.02
CA LYS A 201 -7.78 -12.91 -4.49
C LYS A 201 -7.79 -11.44 -4.92
N ARG A 202 -8.36 -10.55 -4.12
CA ARG A 202 -8.31 -9.10 -4.33
C ARG A 202 -7.04 -8.46 -3.74
N CYS A 203 -6.25 -9.18 -2.94
CA CYS A 203 -5.02 -8.67 -2.35
C CYS A 203 -3.93 -8.56 -3.44
N GLY A 204 -3.52 -7.35 -3.75
CA GLY A 204 -2.46 -7.08 -4.72
C GLY A 204 -1.08 -6.99 -4.09
N GLU A 205 -1.02 -6.63 -2.82
CA GLU A 205 0.20 -6.41 -2.06
C GLU A 205 0.03 -6.77 -0.59
N VAL A 206 1.07 -7.34 0.02
CA VAL A 206 1.17 -7.50 1.48
C VAL A 206 2.34 -6.68 1.99
N ARG A 207 2.09 -5.71 2.87
CA ARG A 207 3.11 -4.82 3.42
C ARG A 207 3.62 -5.36 4.76
N LEU A 208 4.94 -5.33 4.93
CA LEU A 208 5.63 -5.99 6.02
C LEU A 208 6.45 -5.00 6.85
N ALA A 209 6.10 -4.83 8.08
CA ALA A 209 6.91 -4.32 9.17
C ALA A 209 6.55 -5.12 10.42
N ASP A 210 7.42 -5.15 11.43
CA ASP A 210 7.10 -5.76 12.72
C ASP A 210 6.49 -4.71 13.66
N CYS A 211 5.78 -5.18 14.68
CA CYS A 211 5.08 -4.34 15.65
C CYS A 211 4.91 -5.12 16.96
N ARG A 212 4.91 -4.43 18.11
CA ARG A 212 4.65 -5.02 19.43
C ARG A 212 3.17 -5.21 19.74
N GLY A 213 2.28 -4.73 18.86
CA GLY A 213 0.84 -4.94 18.97
C GLY A 213 0.12 -3.96 19.88
N THR A 214 0.72 -2.84 20.26
CA THR A 214 0.13 -1.84 21.15
C THR A 214 -0.18 -0.50 20.48
N HIS A 215 0.61 -0.11 19.52
CA HIS A 215 0.50 1.12 18.72
C HIS A 215 1.24 0.93 17.40
N GLU A 216 1.11 1.87 16.50
CA GLU A 216 1.81 1.80 15.22
C GLU A 216 3.34 1.85 15.41
N GLU A 217 3.98 0.85 14.83
CA GLU A 217 5.44 0.73 14.76
C GLU A 217 5.81 0.11 13.42
N HIS A 218 6.95 0.54 12.89
CA HIS A 218 7.58 -0.03 11.71
C HIS A 218 8.93 -0.64 12.07
N LEU A 219 8.90 -1.70 12.88
CA LEU A 219 10.08 -2.39 13.38
C LEU A 219 10.64 -3.36 12.34
N LYS A 220 11.92 -3.71 12.48
CA LYS A 220 12.54 -4.78 11.71
C LYS A 220 11.94 -6.13 12.12
N PRO A 221 11.82 -7.09 11.20
CA PRO A 221 11.34 -8.44 11.52
C PRO A 221 12.13 -9.08 12.67
N GLY A 222 11.43 -9.46 13.73
CA GLY A 222 11.98 -10.03 14.96
C GLY A 222 12.22 -9.05 16.10
N GLU A 223 11.96 -7.75 15.91
CA GLU A 223 12.00 -6.74 16.97
C GLU A 223 10.62 -6.53 17.63
N GLY A 224 9.55 -7.02 17.01
CA GLY A 224 8.18 -7.02 17.51
C GLY A 224 7.70 -8.43 17.89
N THR A 225 6.39 -8.65 17.74
CA THR A 225 5.72 -9.89 18.17
C THR A 225 4.96 -10.61 17.05
N ILE A 226 5.09 -10.17 15.79
CA ILE A 226 4.42 -10.82 14.66
C ILE A 226 5.03 -12.18 14.37
N ASP A 227 4.22 -13.25 14.35
CA ASP A 227 4.66 -14.57 13.87
C ASP A 227 4.70 -14.61 12.34
N PHE A 228 5.78 -14.05 11.76
CA PHE A 228 5.97 -14.03 10.31
C PHE A 228 5.91 -15.43 9.67
N PRO A 229 6.50 -16.50 10.21
CA PRO A 229 6.34 -17.84 9.66
C PRO A 229 4.88 -18.27 9.53
N ALA A 230 4.07 -18.09 10.59
CA ALA A 230 2.66 -18.45 10.56
C ALA A 230 1.87 -17.58 9.56
N MET A 231 2.13 -16.27 9.56
CA MET A 231 1.50 -15.32 8.64
C MET A 231 1.81 -15.66 7.16
N PHE A 232 3.09 -15.92 6.81
CA PHE A 232 3.44 -16.33 5.45
C PHE A 232 2.78 -17.66 5.06
N ALA A 233 2.76 -18.64 5.97
CA ALA A 233 2.10 -19.93 5.72
C ALA A 233 0.61 -19.75 5.42
N ALA A 234 -0.09 -18.92 6.19
CA ALA A 234 -1.51 -18.65 5.99
C ALA A 234 -1.78 -17.96 4.64
N ILE A 235 -0.99 -16.93 4.30
CA ILE A 235 -1.13 -16.18 3.04
C ILE A 235 -0.83 -17.08 1.83
N GLU A 236 0.28 -17.81 1.83
CA GLU A 236 0.66 -18.66 0.69
C GLU A 236 -0.30 -19.85 0.51
N LYS A 237 -0.82 -20.42 1.61
CA LYS A 237 -1.84 -21.49 1.59
C LYS A 237 -3.15 -21.03 0.94
N SER A 238 -3.49 -19.75 1.03
CA SER A 238 -4.66 -19.19 0.35
C SER A 238 -4.53 -19.15 -1.19
N GLY A 239 -3.33 -19.42 -1.71
CA GLY A 239 -3.03 -19.31 -3.14
C GLY A 239 -2.57 -17.91 -3.59
N TYR A 240 -2.22 -17.02 -2.66
CA TYR A 240 -1.69 -15.69 -2.97
C TYR A 240 -0.45 -15.76 -3.86
N ARG A 241 -0.44 -14.96 -4.94
CA ARG A 241 0.67 -14.91 -5.91
C ARG A 241 1.22 -13.49 -6.10
N GLY A 242 0.77 -12.54 -5.29
CA GLY A 242 1.26 -11.17 -5.30
C GLY A 242 2.67 -11.04 -4.70
N HIS A 243 3.08 -9.83 -4.48
CA HIS A 243 4.37 -9.50 -3.87
C HIS A 243 4.19 -9.06 -2.42
N TYR A 244 5.31 -9.06 -1.71
CA TYR A 244 5.42 -8.54 -0.34
C TYR A 244 6.27 -7.28 -0.38
N MET A 245 5.86 -6.22 0.32
CA MET A 245 6.55 -4.93 0.34
C MET A 245 7.04 -4.63 1.75
N GLN A 246 8.34 -4.46 1.92
CA GLN A 246 8.90 -4.04 3.22
C GLN A 246 8.73 -2.54 3.40
N ALA A 247 8.30 -2.12 4.60
CA ALA A 247 8.04 -0.73 4.96
C ALA A 247 8.59 -0.41 6.37
N PHE A 248 9.90 -0.58 6.58
CA PHE A 248 10.54 -0.29 7.87
C PHE A 248 11.97 0.23 7.70
N GLY A 249 12.45 1.01 8.66
CA GLY A 249 13.85 1.43 8.75
C GLY A 249 14.40 2.14 7.51
N SER A 250 15.70 1.97 7.27
CA SER A 250 16.42 2.49 6.11
C SER A 250 16.31 1.55 4.91
N LEU A 251 16.75 2.02 3.72
CA LEU A 251 16.86 1.16 2.53
C LEU A 251 17.81 -0.02 2.76
N ASP A 252 18.90 0.20 3.49
CA ASP A 252 19.85 -0.86 3.83
C ASP A 252 19.27 -1.89 4.82
N ASP A 253 18.42 -1.44 5.75
CA ASP A 253 17.71 -2.34 6.66
C ASP A 253 16.75 -3.23 5.89
N MET A 254 15.97 -2.66 4.97
CA MET A 254 15.05 -3.41 4.14
C MET A 254 15.79 -4.33 3.15
N LEU A 255 16.93 -3.90 2.61
CA LEU A 255 17.73 -4.75 1.73
C LEU A 255 18.22 -6.01 2.42
N ARG A 256 18.72 -5.88 3.66
CA ARG A 256 19.07 -7.03 4.54
C ARG A 256 17.82 -7.81 4.97
N GLY A 257 16.73 -7.11 5.25
CA GLY A 257 15.44 -7.70 5.65
C GLY A 257 14.85 -8.68 4.63
N ARG A 258 15.17 -8.53 3.32
CA ARG A 258 14.71 -9.47 2.28
C ARG A 258 15.15 -10.90 2.55
N ASP A 259 16.39 -11.10 2.96
CA ASP A 259 16.92 -12.44 3.23
C ASP A 259 16.32 -13.02 4.52
N THR A 260 16.18 -12.19 5.56
CA THR A 260 15.52 -12.57 6.81
C THR A 260 14.08 -12.99 6.59
N LEU A 261 13.28 -12.18 5.89
CA LEU A 261 11.89 -12.49 5.60
C LEU A 261 11.72 -13.69 4.68
N ALA A 262 12.62 -13.88 3.71
CA ALA A 262 12.61 -15.07 2.86
C ALA A 262 12.84 -16.34 3.68
N ALA A 263 13.79 -16.32 4.62
CA ALA A 263 14.05 -17.45 5.51
C ALA A 263 12.87 -17.73 6.47
N LEU A 264 12.21 -16.68 6.99
CA LEU A 264 11.01 -16.82 7.82
C LEU A 264 9.84 -17.43 7.03
N ALA A 265 9.65 -17.00 5.78
CA ALA A 265 8.63 -17.57 4.89
C ALA A 265 8.90 -19.06 4.60
N GLU A 266 10.14 -19.41 4.28
CA GLU A 266 10.53 -20.81 4.06
C GLU A 266 10.30 -21.69 5.30
N LYS A 267 10.57 -21.15 6.49
CA LYS A 267 10.28 -21.83 7.75
C LYS A 267 8.78 -22.09 7.94
N GLY A 268 7.94 -21.12 7.60
CA GLY A 268 6.49 -21.27 7.66
C GLY A 268 5.94 -22.31 6.67
N LEU A 269 6.50 -22.34 5.45
CA LEU A 269 6.04 -23.24 4.39
C LEU A 269 6.48 -24.70 4.56
N ARG A 270 7.43 -24.98 5.44
CA ARG A 270 7.88 -26.36 5.77
C ARG A 270 7.02 -27.05 6.85
N LYS A 271 6.18 -26.29 7.53
CA LYS A 271 5.24 -26.81 8.54
C LYS A 271 3.88 -27.12 7.91
#